data_1078382d8e8e9900e6f92f58963d095c
#
_entry.id   1078382d8e8e9900e6f92f58963d095c
#
_cell.length_a   1.000
_cell.length_b   1.000
_cell.length_c   1.000
_cell.angle_alpha   90.00
_cell.angle_beta   90.00
_cell.angle_gamma   90.00
#
_symmetry.space_group_name_H-M   'P 1'
#
loop_
_entity.id
_entity.type
_entity.pdbx_description
1 polymer ?
#
loop_
_entity_poly.entity_id
_entity_poly.type
_entity_poly.pdbx_seq_one_letter_code
_entity_poly.pdbx_strand_id
1 'polypeptide(L)'
;RLTSAGGAIGMGGSVLEVATRYAHKRKAFGRFIRDFQGVSFRIAESVTRLDTARALCFAAGKTVESGVDARRIVSEAKKVATEAAWATVNDAMQIMGGIGYTHVFPVERMLRDVRLALIWTGTNEIMNLLVQHEYAKELLGRSFKVRDVQQDAVAPEHVDEIVYE
;
A
#
# COMPACT_ATOMS: atom_id res chain seq x y z
N ARG A 1 8.31 2.89 -8.44
CA ARG A 1 7.72 2.04 -7.38
C ARG A 1 7.84 2.68 -6.01
N LEU A 2 9.02 3.14 -5.61
CA LEU A 2 9.21 3.76 -4.29
C LEU A 2 8.38 5.04 -4.11
N THR A 3 8.25 5.87 -5.17
CA THR A 3 7.35 7.04 -5.19
C THR A 3 5.89 6.65 -4.96
N SER A 4 5.42 5.57 -5.61
CA SER A 4 4.06 5.04 -5.41
C SER A 4 3.83 4.56 -3.97
N ALA A 5 4.86 3.94 -3.36
CA ALA A 5 4.81 3.52 -1.95
C ALA A 5 4.66 4.73 -1.02
N GLY A 6 5.47 5.77 -1.21
CA GLY A 6 5.39 7.00 -0.42
C GLY A 6 4.04 7.70 -0.56
N GLY A 7 3.52 7.79 -1.80
CA GLY A 7 2.19 8.35 -2.07
C GLY A 7 1.07 7.58 -1.37
N ALA A 8 1.12 6.24 -1.39
CA ALA A 8 0.14 5.39 -0.71
C ALA A 8 0.14 5.62 0.81
N ILE A 9 1.31 5.69 1.45
CA ILE A 9 1.44 5.98 2.88
C ILE A 9 0.86 7.36 3.21
N GLY A 10 1.13 8.37 2.37
CA GLY A 10 0.58 9.71 2.53
C GLY A 10 -0.95 9.74 2.48
N MET A 11 -1.54 9.06 1.49
CA MET A 11 -2.99 8.94 1.37
C MET A 11 -3.61 8.22 2.58
N GLY A 12 -3.04 7.07 2.98
CA GLY A 12 -3.49 6.32 4.17
C GLY A 12 -3.42 7.17 5.44
N GLY A 13 -2.32 7.90 5.66
CA GLY A 13 -2.15 8.76 6.82
C GLY A 13 -3.16 9.91 6.89
N SER A 14 -3.40 10.57 5.75
CA SER A 14 -4.37 11.67 5.67
C SER A 14 -5.79 11.20 5.99
N VAL A 15 -6.20 10.06 5.48
CA VAL A 15 -7.54 9.50 5.73
C VAL A 15 -7.68 9.04 7.19
N LEU A 16 -6.64 8.42 7.75
CA LEU A 16 -6.63 8.00 9.16
C LEU A 16 -6.77 9.22 10.08
N GLU A 17 -6.10 10.32 9.78
CA GLU A 17 -6.26 11.57 10.55
C GLU A 17 -7.70 12.06 10.54
N VAL A 18 -8.34 12.12 9.35
CA VAL A 18 -9.75 12.52 9.21
C VAL A 18 -10.66 11.63 10.05
N ALA A 19 -10.52 10.30 9.94
CA ALA A 19 -11.34 9.34 10.69
C ALA A 19 -11.11 9.43 12.20
N THR A 20 -9.86 9.63 12.63
CA THR A 20 -9.51 9.77 14.04
C THR A 20 -10.14 11.05 14.62
N ARG A 21 -10.02 12.19 13.92
CA ARG A 21 -10.67 13.45 14.34
C ARG A 21 -12.18 13.34 14.39
N TYR A 22 -12.79 12.63 13.45
CA TYR A 22 -14.22 12.34 13.46
C TYR A 22 -14.61 11.49 14.68
N ALA A 23 -13.88 10.43 14.98
CA ALA A 23 -14.13 9.55 16.12
C ALA A 23 -14.07 10.29 17.48
N HIS A 24 -13.28 11.36 17.55
CA HIS A 24 -13.18 12.21 18.75
C HIS A 24 -14.32 13.21 18.91
N LYS A 25 -15.13 13.44 17.88
CA LYS A 25 -16.27 14.38 17.90
C LYS A 25 -17.62 13.66 17.86
N ARG A 26 -17.72 12.53 17.18
CA ARG A 26 -18.97 11.79 17.02
C ARG A 26 -19.33 11.03 18.30
N LYS A 27 -20.58 11.18 18.73
CA LYS A 27 -21.17 10.39 19.83
C LYS A 27 -22.16 9.37 19.30
N ALA A 28 -22.19 8.20 19.92
CA ALA A 28 -23.19 7.16 19.73
C ALA A 28 -23.36 6.44 21.08
N PHE A 29 -24.57 6.02 21.39
CA PHE A 29 -24.88 5.32 22.66
C PHE A 29 -24.38 6.06 23.92
N GLY A 30 -24.51 7.39 23.91
CA GLY A 30 -24.18 8.26 25.05
C GLY A 30 -22.71 8.60 25.25
N ARG A 31 -21.77 8.07 24.45
CA ARG A 31 -20.32 8.34 24.55
C ARG A 31 -19.66 8.59 23.19
N PHE A 32 -18.43 9.07 23.18
CA PHE A 32 -17.68 9.24 21.93
C PHE A 32 -17.37 7.86 21.29
N ILE A 33 -17.43 7.80 19.94
CA ILE A 33 -17.20 6.52 19.28
C ILE A 33 -15.77 6.02 19.44
N ARG A 34 -14.79 6.88 19.69
CA ARG A 34 -13.40 6.52 20.03
C ARG A 34 -13.28 5.63 21.27
N ASP A 35 -14.28 5.70 22.19
CA ASP A 35 -14.26 4.96 23.45
C ASP A 35 -14.70 3.48 23.28
N PHE A 36 -15.11 3.10 22.07
CA PHE A 36 -15.43 1.73 21.72
C PHE A 36 -14.22 1.01 21.16
N GLN A 37 -13.88 -0.16 21.66
CA GLN A 37 -12.74 -0.96 21.19
C GLN A 37 -12.82 -1.30 19.69
N GLY A 38 -14.02 -1.51 19.15
CA GLY A 38 -14.24 -1.71 17.71
C GLY A 38 -13.80 -0.53 16.84
N VAL A 39 -13.64 0.67 17.41
CA VAL A 39 -13.13 1.87 16.75
C VAL A 39 -11.66 2.09 17.11
N SER A 40 -11.31 2.09 18.40
CA SER A 40 -9.95 2.40 18.85
C SER A 40 -8.92 1.38 18.34
N PHE A 41 -9.27 0.09 18.25
CA PHE A 41 -8.38 -0.94 17.72
C PHE A 41 -8.12 -0.76 16.22
N ARG A 42 -9.12 -0.37 15.43
CA ARG A 42 -8.91 -0.05 14.00
C ARG A 42 -7.93 1.11 13.81
N ILE A 43 -8.01 2.13 14.66
CA ILE A 43 -7.06 3.26 14.62
C ILE A 43 -5.65 2.76 14.95
N ALA A 44 -5.49 1.99 16.03
CA ALA A 44 -4.18 1.46 16.46
C ALA A 44 -3.54 0.56 15.39
N GLU A 45 -4.31 -0.36 14.83
CA GLU A 45 -3.86 -1.24 13.74
C GLU A 45 -3.44 -0.46 12.50
N SER A 46 -4.21 0.56 12.13
CA SER A 46 -3.91 1.40 10.97
C SER A 46 -2.62 2.21 11.16
N VAL A 47 -2.40 2.78 12.35
CA VAL A 47 -1.13 3.45 12.70
C VAL A 47 0.04 2.47 12.57
N THR A 48 -0.08 1.29 13.17
CA THR A 48 0.98 0.27 13.17
C THR A 48 1.33 -0.17 11.74
N ARG A 49 0.33 -0.42 10.89
CA ARG A 49 0.55 -0.80 9.48
C ARG A 49 1.27 0.30 8.70
N LEU A 50 0.84 1.55 8.85
CA LEU A 50 1.44 2.68 8.13
C LEU A 50 2.86 2.95 8.61
N ASP A 51 3.14 2.84 9.91
CA ASP A 51 4.49 3.05 10.44
C ASP A 51 5.45 1.93 10.03
N THR A 52 4.97 0.67 10.01
CA THR A 52 5.73 -0.46 9.47
C THR A 52 6.07 -0.25 7.98
N ALA A 53 5.08 0.16 7.18
CA ALA A 53 5.28 0.45 5.77
C ALA A 53 6.28 1.60 5.55
N ARG A 54 6.19 2.66 6.37
CA ARG A 54 7.10 3.80 6.35
C ARG A 54 8.54 3.39 6.65
N ALA A 55 8.75 2.58 7.67
CA ALA A 55 10.07 2.07 8.03
C ALA A 55 10.70 1.26 6.89
N LEU A 56 9.92 0.39 6.23
CA LEU A 56 10.39 -0.39 5.07
C LEU A 56 10.70 0.52 3.87
N CYS A 57 9.89 1.55 3.62
CA CYS A 57 10.17 2.52 2.55
C CYS A 57 11.47 3.31 2.82
N PHE A 58 11.74 3.68 4.06
CA PHE A 58 13.01 4.30 4.45
C PHE A 58 14.18 3.37 4.20
N ALA A 59 14.10 2.11 4.62
CA ALA A 59 15.12 1.10 4.36
C ALA A 59 15.37 0.92 2.85
N ALA A 60 14.30 0.84 2.05
CA ALA A 60 14.40 0.76 0.59
C ALA A 60 15.08 2.00 -0.02
N GLY A 61 14.76 3.20 0.46
CA GLY A 61 15.40 4.45 0.04
C GLY A 61 16.90 4.43 0.32
N LYS A 62 17.30 4.03 1.52
CA LYS A 62 18.73 3.91 1.91
C LYS A 62 19.47 2.88 1.05
N THR A 63 18.84 1.76 0.72
CA THR A 63 19.43 0.75 -0.17
C THR A 63 19.65 1.32 -1.57
N VAL A 64 18.68 2.08 -2.11
CA VAL A 64 18.84 2.76 -3.40
C VAL A 64 19.98 3.79 -3.37
N GLU A 65 20.06 4.61 -2.32
CA GLU A 65 21.12 5.60 -2.14
C GLU A 65 22.53 4.97 -2.08
N SER A 66 22.64 3.77 -1.53
CA SER A 66 23.93 3.07 -1.42
C SER A 66 24.44 2.47 -2.75
N GLY A 67 23.63 2.51 -3.82
CA GLY A 67 23.97 1.99 -5.14
C GLY A 67 23.97 0.47 -5.27
N VAL A 68 23.55 -0.27 -4.22
CA VAL A 68 23.38 -1.73 -4.30
C VAL A 68 22.04 -2.09 -4.98
N ASP A 69 21.92 -3.35 -5.43
CA ASP A 69 20.67 -3.82 -6.02
C ASP A 69 19.53 -3.77 -5.00
N ALA A 70 18.60 -2.86 -5.24
CA ALA A 70 17.46 -2.60 -4.35
C ALA A 70 16.14 -3.18 -4.88
N ARG A 71 16.18 -3.99 -5.96
CA ARG A 71 14.99 -4.44 -6.68
C ARG A 71 14.01 -5.20 -5.77
N ARG A 72 14.52 -6.07 -4.90
CA ARG A 72 13.70 -6.83 -3.95
C ARG A 72 13.04 -5.90 -2.94
N ILE A 73 13.83 -5.16 -2.17
CA ILE A 73 13.31 -4.32 -1.07
C ILE A 73 12.38 -3.20 -1.57
N VAL A 74 12.62 -2.63 -2.77
CA VAL A 74 11.72 -1.65 -3.39
C VAL A 74 10.38 -2.28 -3.80
N SER A 75 10.38 -3.54 -4.24
CA SER A 75 9.16 -4.29 -4.55
C SER A 75 8.36 -4.64 -3.29
N GLU A 76 9.06 -5.04 -2.22
CA GLU A 76 8.48 -5.26 -0.89
C GLU A 76 7.86 -3.97 -0.34
N ALA A 77 8.58 -2.85 -0.40
CA ALA A 77 8.10 -1.55 0.06
C ALA A 77 6.84 -1.10 -0.68
N LYS A 78 6.81 -1.25 -2.01
CA LYS A 78 5.60 -0.94 -2.81
C LYS A 78 4.41 -1.77 -2.37
N LYS A 79 4.59 -3.08 -2.26
CA LYS A 79 3.53 -4.01 -1.87
C LYS A 79 3.00 -3.67 -0.47
N VAL A 80 3.86 -3.63 0.53
CA VAL A 80 3.48 -3.39 1.92
C VAL A 80 2.81 -2.02 2.09
N ALA A 81 3.34 -0.97 1.47
CA ALA A 81 2.79 0.38 1.57
C ALA A 81 1.38 0.50 0.97
N THR A 82 1.15 -0.11 -0.19
CA THR A 82 -0.16 -0.04 -0.84
C THR A 82 -1.21 -0.90 -0.13
N GLU A 83 -0.83 -2.06 0.41
CA GLU A 83 -1.71 -2.91 1.23
C GLU A 83 -2.05 -2.24 2.57
N ALA A 84 -1.07 -1.62 3.24
CA ALA A 84 -1.28 -0.87 4.46
C ALA A 84 -2.24 0.32 4.24
N ALA A 85 -2.04 1.08 3.17
CA ALA A 85 -2.92 2.18 2.80
C ALA A 85 -4.34 1.70 2.49
N TRP A 86 -4.48 0.63 1.71
CA TRP A 86 -5.78 0.04 1.39
C TRP A 86 -6.54 -0.40 2.64
N ALA A 87 -5.89 -1.14 3.55
CA ALA A 87 -6.50 -1.56 4.81
C ALA A 87 -6.90 -0.34 5.66
N THR A 88 -6.02 0.67 5.74
CA THR A 88 -6.28 1.90 6.52
C THR A 88 -7.47 2.70 5.99
N VAL A 89 -7.61 2.84 4.67
CA VAL A 89 -8.74 3.57 4.07
C VAL A 89 -10.06 2.83 4.32
N ASN A 90 -10.07 1.51 4.24
CA ASN A 90 -11.23 0.71 4.58
C ASN A 90 -11.59 0.85 6.07
N ASP A 91 -10.61 0.81 6.98
CA ASP A 91 -10.83 1.04 8.40
C ASP A 91 -11.36 2.45 8.68
N ALA A 92 -10.82 3.48 8.02
CA ALA A 92 -11.27 4.86 8.15
C ALA A 92 -12.74 5.03 7.70
N MET A 93 -13.10 4.44 6.56
CA MET A 93 -14.49 4.45 6.09
C MET A 93 -15.42 3.73 7.07
N GLN A 94 -15.00 2.59 7.63
CA GLN A 94 -15.78 1.84 8.60
C GLN A 94 -15.94 2.61 9.93
N ILE A 95 -14.90 3.31 10.40
CA ILE A 95 -14.95 4.17 11.58
C ILE A 95 -15.97 5.31 11.40
N MET A 96 -15.98 5.91 10.23
CA MET A 96 -16.87 7.02 9.92
C MET A 96 -18.30 6.57 9.58
N GLY A 97 -18.48 5.33 9.18
CA GLY A 97 -19.78 4.79 8.78
C GLY A 97 -20.36 5.49 7.56
N GLY A 98 -21.66 5.65 7.50
CA GLY A 98 -22.35 6.20 6.32
C GLY A 98 -21.83 7.54 5.83
N ILE A 99 -21.38 8.44 6.71
CA ILE A 99 -20.83 9.74 6.29
C ILE A 99 -19.48 9.60 5.57
N GLY A 100 -18.68 8.57 5.91
CA GLY A 100 -17.43 8.25 5.21
C GLY A 100 -17.63 7.79 3.77
N TYR A 101 -18.81 7.29 3.44
CA TYR A 101 -19.21 6.86 2.10
C TYR A 101 -19.73 8.01 1.22
N THR A 102 -20.02 9.16 1.81
CA THR A 102 -20.52 10.35 1.11
C THR A 102 -19.38 11.28 0.70
N HIS A 103 -19.66 12.23 -0.18
CA HIS A 103 -18.71 13.27 -0.63
C HIS A 103 -18.42 14.35 0.44
N VAL A 104 -19.00 14.26 1.63
CA VAL A 104 -18.76 15.22 2.73
C VAL A 104 -17.31 15.19 3.20
N PHE A 105 -16.70 14.01 3.17
CA PHE A 105 -15.29 13.81 3.50
C PHE A 105 -14.55 13.13 2.33
N PRO A 106 -13.23 13.32 2.21
CA PRO A 106 -12.48 12.79 1.07
C PRO A 106 -12.27 11.27 1.10
N VAL A 107 -12.81 10.56 2.10
CA VAL A 107 -12.56 9.13 2.35
C VAL A 107 -13.04 8.27 1.20
N GLU A 108 -14.23 8.56 0.62
CA GLU A 108 -14.78 7.79 -0.51
C GLU A 108 -13.89 7.91 -1.76
N ARG A 109 -13.35 9.10 -2.03
CA ARG A 109 -12.43 9.32 -3.14
C ARG A 109 -11.11 8.60 -2.90
N MET A 110 -10.56 8.72 -1.69
CA MET A 110 -9.31 8.06 -1.33
C MET A 110 -9.38 6.54 -1.41
N LEU A 111 -10.56 5.96 -1.20
CA LEU A 111 -10.76 4.51 -1.41
C LEU A 111 -10.48 4.11 -2.86
N ARG A 112 -10.98 4.88 -3.83
CA ARG A 112 -10.73 4.63 -5.26
C ARG A 112 -9.28 4.89 -5.64
N ASP A 113 -8.70 5.99 -5.15
CA ASP A 113 -7.32 6.38 -5.45
C ASP A 113 -6.32 5.35 -4.90
N VAL A 114 -6.52 4.90 -3.66
CA VAL A 114 -5.67 3.87 -3.05
C VAL A 114 -5.86 2.50 -3.71
N ARG A 115 -7.07 2.18 -4.20
CA ARG A 115 -7.29 0.94 -4.95
C ARG A 115 -6.41 0.87 -6.20
N LEU A 116 -6.27 1.97 -6.92
CA LEU A 116 -5.37 2.06 -8.07
C LEU A 116 -3.90 1.81 -7.69
N ALA A 117 -3.48 2.23 -6.50
CA ALA A 117 -2.10 2.03 -6.05
C ALA A 117 -1.67 0.55 -5.93
N LEU A 118 -2.63 -0.37 -5.71
CA LEU A 118 -2.34 -1.82 -5.73
C LEU A 118 -2.11 -2.37 -7.15
N ILE A 119 -2.60 -1.66 -8.17
CA ILE A 119 -2.65 -2.14 -9.56
C ILE A 119 -1.52 -1.55 -10.40
N TRP A 120 -1.31 -0.25 -10.34
CA TRP A 120 -0.36 0.46 -11.21
C TRP A 120 1.10 0.22 -10.83
N THR A 121 2.00 0.61 -11.73
CA THR A 121 3.48 0.47 -11.60
C THR A 121 3.95 -0.96 -11.32
N GLY A 122 3.16 -1.91 -11.80
CA GLY A 122 3.20 -3.34 -11.50
C GLY A 122 2.27 -3.69 -10.34
N THR A 123 1.34 -4.62 -10.59
CA THR A 123 0.40 -5.05 -9.55
C THR A 123 1.12 -5.68 -8.35
N ASN A 124 0.44 -5.82 -7.22
CA ASN A 124 1.07 -6.45 -6.05
C ASN A 124 1.39 -7.93 -6.30
N GLU A 125 0.69 -8.59 -7.22
CA GLU A 125 1.02 -9.94 -7.70
C GLU A 125 2.36 -9.95 -8.44
N ILE A 126 2.60 -8.97 -9.31
CA ILE A 126 3.90 -8.79 -9.98
C ILE A 126 5.00 -8.49 -8.94
N MET A 127 4.70 -7.71 -7.90
CA MET A 127 5.67 -7.51 -6.81
C MET A 127 6.02 -8.83 -6.10
N ASN A 128 5.05 -9.71 -5.87
CA ASN A 128 5.31 -11.03 -5.29
C ASN A 128 6.25 -11.88 -6.15
N LEU A 129 6.05 -11.88 -7.48
CA LEU A 129 6.93 -12.58 -8.41
C LEU A 129 8.36 -12.03 -8.36
N LEU A 130 8.51 -10.69 -8.31
CA LEU A 130 9.82 -10.05 -8.22
C LEU A 130 10.52 -10.34 -6.89
N VAL A 131 9.80 -10.26 -5.78
CA VAL A 131 10.35 -10.55 -4.44
C VAL A 131 10.84 -11.99 -4.38
N GLN A 132 10.02 -12.95 -4.83
CA GLN A 132 10.41 -14.37 -4.84
C GLN A 132 11.62 -14.61 -5.74
N HIS A 133 11.63 -14.03 -6.95
CA HIS A 133 12.72 -14.17 -7.90
C HIS A 133 14.05 -13.65 -7.32
N GLU A 134 14.07 -12.43 -6.79
CA GLU A 134 15.29 -11.82 -6.26
C GLU A 134 15.77 -12.55 -4.99
N TYR A 135 14.84 -12.97 -4.12
CA TYR A 135 15.19 -13.75 -2.92
C TYR A 135 15.83 -15.09 -3.29
N ALA A 136 15.25 -15.82 -4.25
CA ALA A 136 15.83 -17.07 -4.71
C ALA A 136 17.22 -16.88 -5.36
N LYS A 137 17.41 -15.80 -6.12
CA LYS A 137 18.69 -15.42 -6.71
C LYS A 137 19.76 -15.09 -5.64
N GLU A 138 19.36 -14.38 -4.57
CA GLU A 138 20.23 -14.09 -3.43
C GLU A 138 20.65 -15.39 -2.72
N LEU A 139 19.71 -16.33 -2.51
CA LEU A 139 19.94 -17.57 -1.78
C LEU A 139 20.72 -18.61 -2.58
N LEU A 140 20.40 -18.80 -3.86
CA LEU A 140 20.90 -19.89 -4.71
C LEU A 140 22.05 -19.46 -5.63
N GLY A 141 22.38 -18.19 -5.67
CA GLY A 141 23.47 -17.64 -6.46
C GLY A 141 23.17 -17.57 -7.95
N ARG A 142 24.25 -17.28 -8.74
CA ARG A 142 24.12 -16.99 -10.19
C ARG A 142 23.70 -18.17 -11.07
N SER A 143 23.71 -19.38 -10.56
CA SER A 143 23.25 -20.58 -11.28
C SER A 143 21.73 -20.69 -11.39
N PHE A 144 21.00 -19.86 -10.65
CA PHE A 144 19.54 -19.87 -10.63
C PHE A 144 18.98 -19.19 -11.89
N LYS A 145 18.48 -20.03 -12.83
CA LYS A 145 17.81 -19.55 -14.05
C LYS A 145 16.29 -19.68 -13.86
N VAL A 146 15.64 -18.57 -13.53
CA VAL A 146 14.19 -18.46 -13.50
C VAL A 146 13.77 -17.27 -14.37
N ARG A 147 12.60 -17.39 -14.98
CA ARG A 147 11.96 -16.35 -15.78
C ARG A 147 11.89 -15.04 -15.00
N ASP A 148 12.44 -13.96 -15.57
CA ASP A 148 12.33 -12.61 -15.03
C ASP A 148 11.17 -11.89 -15.70
N VAL A 149 10.03 -11.84 -15.01
CA VAL A 149 8.77 -11.25 -15.48
C VAL A 149 8.93 -9.79 -15.91
N GLN A 150 9.90 -9.06 -15.32
CA GLN A 150 10.13 -7.66 -15.69
C GLN A 150 10.90 -7.54 -17.01
N GLN A 151 11.75 -8.50 -17.32
CA GLN A 151 12.43 -8.55 -18.62
C GLN A 151 11.44 -8.94 -19.72
N ASP A 152 10.55 -9.89 -19.44
CA ASP A 152 9.51 -10.28 -20.40
C ASP A 152 8.59 -9.11 -20.76
N ALA A 153 8.23 -8.26 -19.80
CA ALA A 153 7.34 -7.11 -20.02
C ALA A 153 7.95 -6.01 -20.91
N VAL A 154 9.28 -6.05 -21.15
CA VAL A 154 10.01 -5.09 -21.99
C VAL A 154 10.36 -5.68 -23.36
N ALA A 155 10.11 -6.98 -23.58
CA ALA A 155 10.41 -7.65 -24.83
C ALA A 155 9.51 -7.11 -25.96
N PRO A 156 10.08 -6.71 -27.13
CA PRO A 156 9.32 -6.10 -28.22
C PRO A 156 8.24 -7.00 -28.83
N GLU A 157 8.33 -8.30 -28.60
CA GLU A 157 7.41 -9.31 -29.13
C GLU A 157 5.99 -9.24 -28.55
N HIS A 158 5.80 -8.47 -27.47
CA HIS A 158 4.50 -8.34 -26.79
C HIS A 158 3.86 -6.96 -26.93
N VAL A 159 4.42 -6.08 -27.76
CA VAL A 159 3.93 -4.68 -27.92
C VAL A 159 2.63 -4.64 -28.72
N ASP A 160 2.32 -5.65 -29.51
CA ASP A 160 1.19 -5.65 -30.46
C ASP A 160 -0.08 -6.36 -29.93
N GLU A 161 -0.05 -6.94 -28.76
CA GLU A 161 -1.23 -7.57 -28.14
C GLU A 161 -1.88 -6.67 -27.08
N ILE A 162 -2.31 -5.49 -27.46
CA ILE A 162 -3.27 -4.73 -26.66
C ILE A 162 -4.67 -5.14 -27.12
N VAL A 163 -5.23 -6.14 -26.49
CA VAL A 163 -6.62 -6.53 -26.70
C VAL A 163 -7.48 -5.68 -25.77
N TYR A 164 -8.15 -4.67 -26.31
CA TYR A 164 -9.29 -4.03 -25.67
C TYR A 164 -10.54 -4.72 -26.19
N GLU A 165 -11.12 -5.63 -25.43
CA GLU A 165 -12.51 -6.06 -25.58
C GLU A 165 -13.42 -5.29 -24.61
#